data_54453939079cf6bc7ee85a50c82f72c7
#
_entry.id   54453939079cf6bc7ee85a50c82f72c7
#
_cell.length_a   1.000
_cell.length_b   1.000
_cell.length_c   1.000
_cell.angle_alpha   90.00
_cell.angle_beta   90.00
_cell.angle_gamma   90.00
#
_symmetry.space_group_name_H-M   'P 1'
#
loop_
_entity.id
_entity.type
_entity.pdbx_description
1 polymer ?
#
loop_
_entity_poly.entity_id
_entity_poly.type
_entity_poly.pdbx_seq_one_letter_code
_entity_poly.pdbx_strand_id
1 'polypeptide(L)'
;METKIPPPIVTLIFIFLIAFSNRLVEPFSFEYQTPLGVLIIIGGLSILISAARVFKQLETTINPMQPSQASKLAIIGPFKYTRNPMYLGMSIMLMGFGLIFGAKLTICLTALFVLYITFFQIMPEERAMHEKFTDWEDYCSKVRRWL
;
A
#
# COMPACT_ATOMS: atom_id res chain seq x y z
N MET A 1 6.06 -11.62 -13.65
CA MET A 1 4.86 -10.75 -13.58
C MET A 1 5.15 -9.43 -12.87
N GLU A 2 6.42 -9.04 -12.78
CA GLU A 2 6.86 -7.87 -12.04
C GLU A 2 6.25 -6.59 -12.65
N THR A 3 5.71 -5.70 -11.81
CA THR A 3 5.15 -4.37 -12.13
C THR A 3 4.10 -4.30 -13.26
N LYS A 4 3.49 -5.43 -13.66
CA LYS A 4 2.56 -5.48 -14.81
C LYS A 4 1.12 -5.03 -14.46
N ILE A 5 0.70 -5.20 -13.21
CA ILE A 5 -0.65 -4.85 -12.77
C ILE A 5 -0.56 -3.62 -11.86
N PRO A 6 -1.21 -2.51 -12.20
CA PRO A 6 -1.22 -1.33 -11.34
C PRO A 6 -1.72 -1.65 -9.93
N PRO A 7 -1.01 -1.22 -8.87
CA PRO A 7 -1.39 -1.51 -7.49
C PRO A 7 -2.82 -1.14 -7.09
N PRO A 8 -3.43 -0.05 -7.60
CA PRO A 8 -4.84 0.24 -7.34
C PRO A 8 -5.79 -0.86 -7.85
N ILE A 9 -5.47 -1.49 -8.99
CA ILE A 9 -6.26 -2.61 -9.53
C ILE A 9 -6.15 -3.83 -8.61
N VAL A 10 -4.94 -4.14 -8.14
CA VAL A 10 -4.72 -5.22 -7.17
C VAL A 10 -5.51 -4.94 -5.89
N THR A 11 -5.50 -3.71 -5.40
CA THR A 11 -6.28 -3.30 -4.22
C THR A 11 -7.78 -3.53 -4.42
N LEU A 12 -8.34 -3.15 -5.58
CA LEU A 12 -9.75 -3.39 -5.91
C LEU A 12 -10.09 -4.89 -5.96
N ILE A 13 -9.20 -5.71 -6.52
CA ILE A 13 -9.38 -7.17 -6.51
C ILE A 13 -9.45 -7.69 -5.07
N PHE A 14 -8.55 -7.23 -4.18
CA PHE A 14 -8.57 -7.68 -2.80
C PHE A 14 -9.77 -7.16 -2.01
N ILE A 15 -10.27 -5.94 -2.27
CA ILE A 15 -11.55 -5.46 -1.72
C ILE A 15 -12.70 -6.41 -2.12
N PHE A 16 -12.76 -6.77 -3.42
CA PHE A 16 -13.75 -7.73 -3.90
C PHE A 16 -13.62 -9.10 -3.22
N LEU A 17 -12.41 -9.64 -3.09
CA LEU A 17 -12.16 -10.93 -2.41
C LEU A 17 -12.57 -10.87 -0.93
N ILE A 18 -12.29 -9.77 -0.23
CA ILE A 18 -12.72 -9.57 1.16
C ILE A 18 -14.24 -9.56 1.25
N ALA A 19 -14.94 -8.81 0.39
CA ALA A 19 -16.40 -8.80 0.36
C ALA A 19 -16.99 -10.18 0.00
N PHE A 20 -16.38 -10.85 -1.00
CA PHE A 20 -16.82 -12.18 -1.43
C PHE A 20 -16.60 -13.26 -0.37
N SER A 21 -15.61 -13.10 0.51
CA SER A 21 -15.30 -14.05 1.59
C SER A 21 -16.48 -14.29 2.55
N ASN A 22 -17.42 -13.33 2.65
CA ASN A 22 -18.66 -13.46 3.42
C ASN A 22 -19.65 -14.50 2.83
N ARG A 23 -19.39 -15.00 1.62
CA ARG A 23 -20.11 -16.17 1.07
C ARG A 23 -19.58 -17.50 1.60
N LEU A 24 -18.34 -17.50 2.12
CA LEU A 24 -17.65 -18.69 2.61
C LEU A 24 -17.67 -18.78 4.14
N VAL A 25 -17.59 -17.63 4.80
CA VAL A 25 -17.55 -17.53 6.27
C VAL A 25 -18.53 -16.44 6.70
N GLU A 26 -19.40 -16.78 7.65
CA GLU A 26 -20.40 -15.83 8.17
C GLU A 26 -19.74 -14.54 8.67
N PRO A 27 -20.22 -13.36 8.26
CA PRO A 27 -19.70 -12.07 8.72
C PRO A 27 -19.94 -11.89 10.22
N PHE A 28 -19.10 -11.06 10.84
CA PHE A 28 -19.38 -10.54 12.17
C PHE A 28 -20.02 -9.16 12.10
N SER A 29 -20.71 -8.75 13.15
CA SER A 29 -21.25 -7.39 13.26
C SER A 29 -21.23 -6.88 14.69
N PHE A 30 -21.01 -5.57 14.83
CA PHE A 30 -21.15 -4.83 16.09
C PHE A 30 -21.51 -3.37 15.83
N GLU A 31 -22.00 -2.65 16.85
CA GLU A 31 -22.67 -1.36 16.72
C GLU A 31 -21.85 -0.28 15.98
N TYR A 32 -20.55 -0.17 16.25
CA TYR A 32 -19.67 0.88 15.67
C TYR A 32 -18.80 0.39 14.51
N GLN A 33 -19.11 -0.75 13.94
CA GLN A 33 -18.32 -1.39 12.88
C GLN A 33 -18.10 -0.50 11.68
N THR A 34 -19.17 0.06 11.11
CA THR A 34 -19.10 0.91 9.92
C THR A 34 -18.36 2.22 10.17
N PRO A 35 -18.68 3.04 11.18
CA PRO A 35 -17.95 4.28 11.42
C PRO A 35 -16.47 4.05 11.72
N LEU A 36 -16.11 2.97 12.43
CA LEU A 36 -14.71 2.63 12.67
C LEU A 36 -13.99 2.21 11.38
N GLY A 37 -14.64 1.41 10.54
CA GLY A 37 -14.09 1.05 9.22
C GLY A 37 -13.87 2.25 8.32
N VAL A 38 -14.80 3.19 8.30
CA VAL A 38 -14.66 4.46 7.56
C VAL A 38 -13.49 5.28 8.09
N LEU A 39 -13.32 5.38 9.40
CA LEU A 39 -12.18 6.09 10.01
C LEU A 39 -10.84 5.47 9.58
N ILE A 40 -10.74 4.15 9.56
CA ILE A 40 -9.54 3.43 9.10
C ILE A 40 -9.28 3.70 7.61
N ILE A 41 -10.31 3.69 6.76
CA ILE A 41 -10.17 4.01 5.33
C ILE A 41 -9.66 5.44 5.15
N ILE A 42 -10.20 6.41 5.88
CA ILE A 42 -9.76 7.82 5.83
C ILE A 42 -8.28 7.91 6.24
N GLY A 43 -7.87 7.18 7.29
CA GLY A 43 -6.47 7.11 7.70
C GLY A 43 -5.54 6.58 6.59
N GLY A 44 -5.90 5.44 5.99
CA GLY A 44 -5.14 4.86 4.88
C GLY A 44 -5.07 5.77 3.65
N LEU A 45 -6.20 6.39 3.29
CA LEU A 45 -6.27 7.34 2.18
C LEU A 45 -5.43 8.60 2.46
N SER A 46 -5.41 9.09 3.69
CA SER A 46 -4.59 10.24 4.09
C SER A 46 -3.10 9.96 3.91
N ILE A 47 -2.63 8.77 4.28
CA ILE A 47 -1.24 8.33 4.06
C ILE A 47 -0.94 8.28 2.55
N LEU A 48 -1.82 7.67 1.75
CA LEU A 48 -1.67 7.54 0.31
C LEU A 48 -1.59 8.92 -0.37
N ILE A 49 -2.51 9.84 -0.04
CA ILE A 49 -2.52 11.20 -0.58
C ILE A 49 -1.26 11.95 -0.15
N SER A 50 -0.83 11.82 1.10
CA SER A 50 0.37 12.46 1.60
C SER A 50 1.62 11.99 0.82
N ALA A 51 1.73 10.69 0.56
CA ALA A 51 2.81 10.12 -0.25
C ALA A 51 2.76 10.63 -1.71
N ALA A 52 1.57 10.66 -2.32
CA ALA A 52 1.40 11.16 -3.68
C ALA A 52 1.78 12.66 -3.81
N ARG A 53 1.48 13.46 -2.78
CA ARG A 53 1.90 14.89 -2.73
C ARG A 53 3.41 15.06 -2.73
N VAL A 54 4.16 14.16 -2.06
CA VAL A 54 5.63 14.20 -2.06
C VAL A 54 6.17 14.00 -3.48
N PHE A 55 5.67 13.05 -4.25
CA PHE A 55 6.08 12.87 -5.64
C PHE A 55 5.81 14.10 -6.49
N LYS A 56 4.63 14.72 -6.34
CA LYS A 56 4.29 15.97 -7.02
C LYS A 56 5.22 17.12 -6.62
N GLN A 57 5.53 17.24 -5.33
CA GLN A 57 6.45 18.27 -4.80
C GLN A 57 7.89 18.11 -5.32
N LEU A 58 8.33 16.85 -5.48
CA LEU A 58 9.66 16.53 -6.00
C LEU A 58 9.73 16.57 -7.53
N GLU A 59 8.60 16.77 -8.22
CA GLU A 59 8.52 16.72 -9.69
C GLU A 59 9.06 15.41 -10.26
N THR A 60 8.76 14.28 -9.59
CA THR A 60 9.19 12.93 -9.99
C THR A 60 7.99 12.04 -10.30
N THR A 61 8.23 10.92 -10.98
CA THR A 61 7.14 10.02 -11.38
C THR A 61 6.58 9.22 -10.20
N ILE A 62 5.25 9.05 -10.20
CA ILE A 62 4.52 8.14 -9.30
C ILE A 62 4.33 6.77 -9.97
N ASN A 63 4.69 6.62 -11.26
CA ASN A 63 4.37 5.44 -12.03
C ASN A 63 5.13 4.20 -11.54
N PRO A 64 4.48 3.25 -10.84
CA PRO A 64 5.13 2.06 -10.31
C PRO A 64 5.51 1.05 -11.40
N MET A 65 4.99 1.23 -12.63
CA MET A 65 5.31 0.38 -13.76
C MET A 65 6.63 0.78 -14.45
N GLN A 66 7.14 1.97 -14.16
CA GLN A 66 8.37 2.51 -14.72
C GLN A 66 9.23 3.21 -13.65
N PRO A 67 9.66 2.48 -12.62
CA PRO A 67 10.40 3.06 -11.50
C PRO A 67 11.74 3.66 -11.93
N SER A 68 12.33 3.17 -13.01
CA SER A 68 13.56 3.73 -13.61
C SER A 68 13.40 5.17 -14.12
N GLN A 69 12.16 5.66 -14.31
CA GLN A 69 11.91 7.06 -14.72
C GLN A 69 11.88 8.03 -13.54
N ALA A 70 11.94 7.57 -12.28
CA ALA A 70 12.01 8.45 -11.12
C ALA A 70 13.23 9.37 -11.23
N SER A 71 13.03 10.70 -11.17
CA SER A 71 14.12 11.69 -11.28
C SER A 71 14.76 12.02 -9.93
N LYS A 72 14.04 11.79 -8.83
CA LYS A 72 14.47 12.10 -7.45
C LYS A 72 14.04 10.99 -6.49
N LEU A 73 14.85 10.72 -5.49
CA LEU A 73 14.53 9.80 -4.41
C LEU A 73 13.61 10.51 -3.40
N ALA A 74 12.45 9.92 -3.11
CA ALA A 74 11.51 10.44 -2.13
C ALA A 74 11.91 9.98 -0.72
N ILE A 75 12.40 10.91 0.11
CA ILE A 75 12.86 10.65 1.49
C ILE A 75 12.20 11.57 2.52
N ILE A 76 11.20 12.36 2.10
CA ILE A 76 10.51 13.34 2.94
C ILE A 76 9.07 12.92 3.24
N GLY A 77 8.42 13.61 4.19
CA GLY A 77 7.03 13.32 4.56
C GLY A 77 6.87 11.89 5.09
N PRO A 78 5.88 11.11 4.63
CA PRO A 78 5.66 9.74 5.08
C PRO A 78 6.80 8.77 4.73
N PHE A 79 7.64 9.11 3.74
CA PHE A 79 8.83 8.34 3.38
C PHE A 79 9.95 8.36 4.43
N LYS A 80 9.82 9.17 5.48
CA LYS A 80 10.70 9.13 6.65
C LYS A 80 10.42 7.93 7.58
N TYR A 81 9.23 7.35 7.50
CA TYR A 81 8.77 6.28 8.41
C TYR A 81 8.70 4.93 7.73
N THR A 82 8.40 4.91 6.45
CA THR A 82 8.32 3.71 5.62
C THR A 82 8.76 4.04 4.20
N ARG A 83 9.45 3.10 3.55
CA ARG A 83 9.82 3.27 2.12
C ARG A 83 8.62 3.16 1.18
N ASN A 84 7.50 2.57 1.64
CA ASN A 84 6.34 2.23 0.81
C ASN A 84 5.02 2.78 1.37
N PRO A 85 4.91 4.09 1.66
CA PRO A 85 3.73 4.66 2.32
C PRO A 85 2.45 4.53 1.49
N MET A 86 2.53 4.49 0.16
CA MET A 86 1.34 4.29 -0.68
C MET A 86 0.76 2.89 -0.50
N TYR A 87 1.60 1.85 -0.47
CA TYR A 87 1.17 0.46 -0.26
C TYR A 87 0.72 0.21 1.18
N LEU A 88 1.34 0.88 2.15
CA LEU A 88 0.87 0.89 3.54
C LEU A 88 -0.55 1.48 3.63
N GLY A 89 -0.80 2.61 2.99
CA GLY A 89 -2.13 3.23 2.92
C GLY A 89 -3.18 2.29 2.32
N MET A 90 -2.85 1.61 1.20
CA MET A 90 -3.73 0.61 0.58
C MET A 90 -4.02 -0.58 1.52
N SER A 91 -3.00 -1.09 2.24
CA SER A 91 -3.18 -2.18 3.20
C SER A 91 -4.11 -1.77 4.36
N ILE A 92 -3.96 -0.56 4.87
CA ILE A 92 -4.84 0.01 5.91
C ILE A 92 -6.27 0.15 5.38
N MET A 93 -6.45 0.61 4.14
CA MET A 93 -7.77 0.70 3.51
C MET A 93 -8.45 -0.68 3.40
N LEU A 94 -7.70 -1.74 3.04
CA LEU A 94 -8.23 -3.11 3.00
C LEU A 94 -8.76 -3.54 4.38
N MET A 95 -8.04 -3.24 5.45
CA MET A 95 -8.51 -3.51 6.82
C MET A 95 -9.80 -2.76 7.15
N GLY A 96 -9.91 -1.49 6.73
CA GLY A 96 -11.13 -0.69 6.90
C GLY A 96 -12.33 -1.26 6.13
N PHE A 97 -12.15 -1.63 4.87
CA PHE A 97 -13.20 -2.29 4.07
C PHE A 97 -13.61 -3.63 4.68
N GLY A 98 -12.64 -4.43 5.10
CA GLY A 98 -12.91 -5.71 5.77
C GLY A 98 -13.73 -5.53 7.05
N LEU A 99 -13.45 -4.49 7.82
CA LEU A 99 -14.23 -4.15 8.99
C LEU A 99 -15.67 -3.76 8.60
N ILE A 100 -15.86 -2.88 7.60
CA ILE A 100 -17.20 -2.48 7.12
C ILE A 100 -18.01 -3.70 6.68
N PHE A 101 -17.40 -4.63 5.96
CA PHE A 101 -18.07 -5.85 5.48
C PHE A 101 -18.26 -6.90 6.58
N GLY A 102 -17.62 -6.76 7.74
CA GLY A 102 -17.61 -7.79 8.79
C GLY A 102 -16.87 -9.06 8.37
N ALA A 103 -15.92 -8.94 7.44
CA ALA A 103 -15.26 -10.10 6.84
C ALA A 103 -14.15 -10.67 7.76
N LYS A 104 -14.37 -11.89 8.27
CA LYS A 104 -13.42 -12.56 9.19
C LYS A 104 -12.09 -12.89 8.53
N LEU A 105 -12.05 -13.07 7.19
CA LEU A 105 -10.82 -13.39 6.45
C LEU A 105 -9.99 -12.15 6.08
N THR A 106 -10.38 -10.94 6.51
CA THR A 106 -9.70 -9.69 6.19
C THR A 106 -8.21 -9.71 6.48
N ILE A 107 -7.83 -10.18 7.67
CA ILE A 107 -6.41 -10.21 8.08
C ILE A 107 -5.60 -11.12 7.13
N CYS A 108 -6.10 -12.31 6.84
CA CYS A 108 -5.43 -13.26 5.94
C CYS A 108 -5.31 -12.70 4.52
N LEU A 109 -6.40 -12.11 3.98
CA LEU A 109 -6.40 -11.53 2.64
C LEU A 109 -5.51 -10.29 2.56
N THR A 110 -5.49 -9.44 3.60
CA THR A 110 -4.57 -8.30 3.64
C THR A 110 -3.12 -8.76 3.74
N ALA A 111 -2.82 -9.81 4.51
CA ALA A 111 -1.47 -10.39 4.54
C ALA A 111 -1.05 -10.94 3.16
N LEU A 112 -1.95 -11.60 2.42
CA LEU A 112 -1.70 -12.03 1.05
C LEU A 112 -1.48 -10.85 0.10
N PHE A 113 -2.23 -9.75 0.25
CA PHE A 113 -1.99 -8.52 -0.49
C PHE A 113 -0.59 -7.96 -0.21
N VAL A 114 -0.20 -7.86 1.07
CA VAL A 114 1.13 -7.38 1.48
C VAL A 114 2.23 -8.25 0.87
N LEU A 115 2.10 -9.56 0.89
CA LEU A 115 3.03 -10.49 0.24
C LEU A 115 3.08 -10.26 -1.28
N TYR A 116 1.92 -10.22 -1.93
CA TYR A 116 1.84 -9.97 -3.38
C TYR A 116 2.54 -8.66 -3.77
N ILE A 117 2.17 -7.55 -3.11
CA ILE A 117 2.75 -6.23 -3.39
C ILE A 117 4.26 -6.25 -3.10
N THR A 118 4.71 -6.90 -2.03
CA THR A 118 6.13 -6.98 -1.71
C THR A 118 6.92 -7.65 -2.83
N PHE A 119 6.48 -8.82 -3.29
CA PHE A 119 7.23 -9.59 -4.29
C PHE A 119 7.11 -9.02 -5.71
N PHE A 120 5.93 -8.56 -6.10
CA PHE A 120 5.66 -8.20 -7.50
C PHE A 120 5.74 -6.69 -7.79
N GLN A 121 5.74 -5.85 -6.76
CA GLN A 121 5.85 -4.38 -6.92
C GLN A 121 7.07 -3.83 -6.16
N ILE A 122 7.12 -3.99 -4.84
CA ILE A 122 8.13 -3.32 -4.02
C ILE A 122 9.55 -3.80 -4.36
N MET A 123 9.79 -5.10 -4.41
CA MET A 123 11.13 -5.62 -4.70
C MET A 123 11.66 -5.20 -6.06
N PRO A 124 10.88 -5.23 -7.16
CA PRO A 124 11.29 -4.66 -8.45
C PRO A 124 11.56 -3.16 -8.40
N GLU A 125 10.71 -2.39 -7.71
CA GLU A 125 10.92 -0.95 -7.53
C GLU A 125 12.19 -0.65 -6.75
N GLU A 126 12.43 -1.36 -5.64
CA GLU A 126 13.66 -1.20 -4.85
C GLU A 126 14.93 -1.55 -5.64
N ARG A 127 14.89 -2.58 -6.51
CA ARG A 127 16.03 -2.88 -7.41
C ARG A 127 16.31 -1.73 -8.36
N ALA A 128 15.28 -1.18 -8.98
CA ALA A 128 15.44 -0.04 -9.87
C ALA A 128 15.94 1.23 -9.15
N MET A 129 15.52 1.44 -7.90
CA MET A 129 16.01 2.54 -7.08
C MET A 129 17.48 2.34 -6.69
N HIS A 130 17.87 1.12 -6.31
CA HIS A 130 19.26 0.77 -5.98
C HIS A 130 20.21 0.99 -7.16
N GLU A 131 19.79 0.62 -8.38
CA GLU A 131 20.61 0.83 -9.58
C GLU A 131 20.74 2.32 -9.95
N LYS A 132 19.78 3.15 -9.55
CA LYS A 132 19.70 4.54 -10.01
C LYS A 132 20.25 5.56 -9.02
N PHE A 133 20.06 5.36 -7.72
CA PHE A 133 20.38 6.34 -6.69
C PHE A 133 21.52 5.87 -5.79
N THR A 134 22.62 6.62 -5.76
CA THR A 134 23.78 6.34 -4.91
C THR A 134 23.44 6.38 -3.41
N ASP A 135 22.47 7.21 -3.03
CA ASP A 135 22.05 7.41 -1.64
C ASP A 135 21.01 6.37 -1.18
N TRP A 136 20.67 5.39 -2.04
CA TRP A 136 19.63 4.39 -1.75
C TRP A 136 19.97 3.52 -0.54
N GLU A 137 21.20 3.05 -0.42
CA GLU A 137 21.64 2.19 0.69
C GLU A 137 21.60 2.94 2.03
N ASP A 138 22.05 4.21 2.06
CA ASP A 138 21.97 5.05 3.24
C ASP A 138 20.51 5.27 3.68
N TYR A 139 19.62 5.50 2.73
CA TYR A 139 18.19 5.60 3.00
C TYR A 139 17.62 4.28 3.55
N CYS A 140 17.96 3.14 2.96
CA CYS A 140 17.51 1.81 3.41
C CYS A 140 18.00 1.47 4.82
N SER A 141 19.18 1.96 5.22
CA SER A 141 19.71 1.75 6.56
C SER A 141 18.90 2.49 7.65
N LYS A 142 18.24 3.59 7.29
CA LYS A 142 17.49 4.47 8.20
C LYS A 142 15.98 4.20 8.20
N VAL A 143 15.42 3.71 7.10
CA VAL A 143 13.98 3.55 6.92
C VAL A 143 13.65 2.13 6.48
N ARG A 144 12.71 1.49 7.18
CA ARG A 144 12.29 0.12 6.88
C ARG A 144 11.39 0.08 5.65
N ARG A 145 11.26 -1.12 5.05
CA ARG A 145 10.39 -1.36 3.88
C ARG A 145 8.92 -1.08 4.21
N TRP A 146 8.44 -1.56 5.34
CA TRP A 146 7.06 -1.37 5.79
C TRP A 146 7.01 -0.42 7.00
N LEU A 147 7.31 -0.88 8.17
CA LEU A 147 7.36 -0.11 9.43
C LEU A 147 8.49 -0.62 10.33
#